data_be9b2ce7b8981696b8e726b084bd8554
#
_entry.id   be9b2ce7b8981696b8e726b084bd8554
#
_cell.length_a   1.000
_cell.length_b   1.000
_cell.length_c   1.000
_cell.angle_alpha   90.00
_cell.angle_beta   90.00
_cell.angle_gamma   90.00
#
_symmetry.space_group_name_H-M   'P 1'
#
loop_
_entity.id
_entity.type
_entity.pdbx_description
1 polymer ?
#
loop_
_entity_poly.entity_id
_entity_poly.type
_entity_poly.pdbx_seq_one_letter_code
_entity_poly.pdbx_strand_id
1 'polypeptide(L)'
;MKPIILIIFTLLLNSCTKPCHDYSVMGCDEFVIDSYKINQGKFAILEMEGIEVEELPEEAMDEYQDMIAENDILNITVYHPSRKDLMEAIQFINEAMGGFKVTCGKLSLPDIEPVDVLDLTLEQARAKLTAAYQEQIQHTEVFVSYRDRLDKKVELTGLVETATVPVDGKIRLYEVIAKAHIPPHANFFMSYVLRDGMPLSVDLHQLINKGDMCQNIVMRGGDKIFIAKAEDSAVMLMGEVRHPRAVNLYYGSMSLREALVQAGGIPFTGDQHHIQVIRGNLKCPKIYVLSWEHIIHLPNDSLLLMPGDTVYVTEKPITQWNRFIEQLLPSFNGMLVGYEAYKIIKRD
;
A
#
# COMPACT_ATOMS: atom_id res chain seq x y z
N MET A 1 10.89 29.64 -60.95
CA MET A 1 11.35 29.32 -59.61
C MET A 1 10.51 29.93 -58.44
N LYS A 2 9.84 31.05 -58.60
CA LYS A 2 9.02 31.66 -57.53
C LYS A 2 7.75 30.89 -57.10
N PRO A 3 6.99 30.15 -57.96
CA PRO A 3 5.79 29.45 -57.48
C PRO A 3 6.08 28.16 -56.69
N ILE A 4 7.21 27.49 -56.96
CA ILE A 4 7.56 26.25 -56.28
C ILE A 4 7.92 26.49 -54.80
N ILE A 5 8.59 27.59 -54.50
CA ILE A 5 8.99 27.99 -53.14
C ILE A 5 7.72 28.31 -52.30
N LEU A 6 6.72 28.94 -52.93
CA LEU A 6 5.46 29.27 -52.25
C LEU A 6 4.64 28.00 -51.93
N ILE A 7 4.63 27.00 -52.82
CA ILE A 7 3.94 25.71 -52.61
C ILE A 7 4.63 24.90 -51.51
N ILE A 8 5.96 24.90 -51.44
CA ILE A 8 6.68 24.20 -50.36
C ILE A 8 6.43 24.88 -49.01
N PHE A 9 6.33 26.24 -48.98
CA PHE A 9 6.05 26.98 -47.77
C PHE A 9 4.60 26.76 -47.26
N THR A 10 3.63 26.64 -48.15
CA THR A 10 2.23 26.32 -47.80
C THR A 10 2.04 24.84 -47.35
N LEU A 11 2.81 23.91 -47.88
CA LEU A 11 2.81 22.52 -47.44
C LEU A 11 3.43 22.33 -46.03
N LEU A 12 4.43 23.15 -45.68
CA LEU A 12 5.02 23.13 -44.35
C LEU A 12 4.11 23.71 -43.26
N LEU A 13 3.16 24.58 -43.61
CA LEU A 13 2.21 25.17 -42.66
C LEU A 13 1.04 24.24 -42.31
N ASN A 14 0.76 23.21 -43.10
CA ASN A 14 -0.33 22.25 -42.84
C ASN A 14 0.10 20.97 -42.11
N SER A 15 1.36 20.86 -41.67
CA SER A 15 1.90 19.60 -41.06
C SER A 15 1.76 19.51 -39.55
N CYS A 16 0.99 20.37 -38.89
CA CYS A 16 0.76 20.30 -37.44
C CYS A 16 -0.72 20.17 -37.09
N THR A 17 -1.39 19.14 -37.57
CA THR A 17 -2.58 18.67 -36.85
C THR A 17 -2.11 17.76 -35.71
N LYS A 18 -1.92 18.34 -34.53
CA LYS A 18 -1.83 17.53 -33.30
C LYS A 18 -3.13 16.74 -33.18
N PRO A 19 -3.10 15.43 -32.95
CA PRO A 19 -4.31 14.70 -32.59
C PRO A 19 -4.82 15.35 -31.30
N CYS A 20 -5.90 16.10 -31.41
CA CYS A 20 -6.58 16.70 -30.26
C CYS A 20 -7.34 15.57 -29.57
N HIS A 21 -6.70 14.92 -28.60
CA HIS A 21 -7.47 14.22 -27.58
C HIS A 21 -8.05 15.30 -26.68
N ASP A 22 -9.37 15.34 -26.60
CA ASP A 22 -10.13 16.29 -25.79
C ASP A 22 -10.01 15.90 -24.31
N TYR A 23 -8.81 16.09 -23.73
CA TYR A 23 -8.60 15.94 -22.29
C TYR A 23 -8.98 17.25 -21.60
N SER A 24 -9.79 17.17 -20.53
CA SER A 24 -10.08 18.34 -19.72
C SER A 24 -8.79 18.82 -19.03
N VAL A 25 -8.36 20.02 -19.39
CA VAL A 25 -7.22 20.68 -18.74
C VAL A 25 -7.76 21.51 -17.59
N MET A 26 -7.28 21.25 -16.40
CA MET A 26 -7.68 21.87 -15.14
C MET A 26 -6.60 22.86 -14.66
N GLY A 27 -7.00 23.82 -13.84
CA GLY A 27 -6.09 24.80 -13.26
C GLY A 27 -5.52 24.40 -11.90
N CYS A 28 -4.89 25.38 -11.26
CA CYS A 28 -4.31 25.20 -9.93
C CYS A 28 -5.40 25.00 -8.85
N ASP A 29 -6.54 25.67 -8.99
CA ASP A 29 -7.61 25.62 -7.99
C ASP A 29 -8.18 24.20 -7.83
N GLU A 30 -8.41 23.51 -8.95
CA GLU A 30 -8.87 22.12 -8.94
C GLU A 30 -7.82 21.17 -8.35
N PHE A 31 -6.53 21.43 -8.60
CA PHE A 31 -5.46 20.66 -8.01
C PHE A 31 -5.37 20.84 -6.49
N VAL A 32 -5.60 22.05 -5.99
CA VAL A 32 -5.66 22.34 -4.54
C VAL A 32 -6.85 21.64 -3.90
N ILE A 33 -8.03 21.63 -4.56
CA ILE A 33 -9.21 20.90 -4.07
C ILE A 33 -8.92 19.39 -3.96
N ASP A 34 -8.31 18.80 -4.98
CA ASP A 34 -7.93 17.38 -4.95
C ASP A 34 -6.85 17.11 -3.88
N SER A 35 -5.90 18.04 -3.69
CA SER A 35 -4.90 17.93 -2.61
C SER A 35 -5.53 17.94 -1.21
N TYR A 36 -6.59 18.75 -1.03
CA TYR A 36 -7.34 18.73 0.23
C TYR A 36 -8.00 17.36 0.49
N LYS A 37 -8.57 16.73 -0.54
CA LYS A 37 -9.13 15.38 -0.43
C LYS A 37 -8.04 14.34 -0.13
N ILE A 38 -6.87 14.44 -0.79
CA ILE A 38 -5.73 13.56 -0.52
C ILE A 38 -5.32 13.62 0.97
N ASN A 39 -5.34 14.81 1.57
CA ASN A 39 -5.07 15.00 3.00
C ASN A 39 -6.09 14.30 3.92
N GLN A 40 -7.31 14.04 3.45
CA GLN A 40 -8.33 13.32 4.22
C GLN A 40 -8.02 11.81 4.34
N GLY A 41 -7.11 11.28 3.51
CA GLY A 41 -6.63 9.91 3.60
C GLY A 41 -7.01 9.03 2.41
N LYS A 42 -6.70 7.75 2.55
CA LYS A 42 -6.82 6.75 1.48
C LYS A 42 -8.24 6.65 0.90
N PHE A 43 -9.25 6.68 1.74
CA PHE A 43 -10.63 6.47 1.30
C PHE A 43 -11.14 7.63 0.44
N ALA A 44 -10.80 8.87 0.80
CA ALA A 44 -11.12 10.03 -0.03
C ALA A 44 -10.47 9.96 -1.42
N ILE A 45 -9.28 9.37 -1.52
CA ILE A 45 -8.61 9.13 -2.82
C ILE A 45 -9.37 8.07 -3.62
N LEU A 46 -9.76 6.96 -3.01
CA LEU A 46 -10.54 5.90 -3.68
C LEU A 46 -11.88 6.43 -4.20
N GLU A 47 -12.57 7.25 -3.41
CA GLU A 47 -13.80 7.93 -3.85
C GLU A 47 -13.56 8.87 -5.04
N MET A 48 -12.42 9.60 -5.06
CA MET A 48 -12.05 10.43 -6.22
C MET A 48 -11.82 9.59 -7.49
N GLU A 49 -11.38 8.34 -7.34
CA GLU A 49 -11.22 7.38 -8.43
C GLU A 49 -12.53 6.68 -8.83
N GLY A 50 -13.63 6.99 -8.15
CA GLY A 50 -14.96 6.43 -8.40
C GLY A 50 -15.17 5.06 -7.79
N ILE A 51 -14.40 4.70 -6.76
CA ILE A 51 -14.55 3.47 -5.98
C ILE A 51 -15.43 3.80 -4.78
N GLU A 52 -16.57 3.10 -4.67
CA GLU A 52 -17.41 3.20 -3.48
C GLU A 52 -16.71 2.52 -2.30
N VAL A 53 -16.59 3.23 -1.19
CA VAL A 53 -15.99 2.74 0.05
C VAL A 53 -17.11 2.54 1.06
N GLU A 54 -17.28 1.30 1.51
CA GLU A 54 -18.23 0.99 2.59
C GLU A 54 -17.70 1.54 3.92
N GLU A 55 -18.58 2.05 4.77
CA GLU A 55 -18.20 2.47 6.12
C GLU A 55 -17.74 1.26 6.96
N LEU A 56 -16.79 1.50 7.87
CA LEU A 56 -16.33 0.46 8.77
C LEU A 56 -17.49 0.04 9.72
N PRO A 57 -17.86 -1.26 9.76
CA PRO A 57 -18.89 -1.73 10.64
C PRO A 57 -18.54 -1.45 12.12
N GLU A 58 -19.48 -0.91 12.89
CA GLU A 58 -19.27 -0.66 14.34
C GLU A 58 -18.85 -1.94 15.08
N GLU A 59 -19.39 -3.09 14.69
CA GLU A 59 -19.06 -4.41 15.22
C GLU A 59 -17.57 -4.81 15.03
N ALA A 60 -16.83 -4.13 14.14
CA ALA A 60 -15.40 -4.37 13.97
C ALA A 60 -14.56 -3.89 15.16
N MET A 61 -15.13 -3.00 15.98
CA MET A 61 -14.48 -2.48 17.19
C MET A 61 -14.78 -3.30 18.44
N ASP A 62 -15.79 -4.18 18.38
CA ASP A 62 -16.26 -4.93 19.53
C ASP A 62 -15.41 -6.16 19.82
N GLU A 63 -15.04 -6.31 21.08
CA GLU A 63 -14.37 -7.52 21.55
C GLU A 63 -15.36 -8.69 21.56
N TYR A 64 -14.90 -9.86 21.18
CA TYR A 64 -15.71 -11.07 21.19
C TYR A 64 -15.12 -12.10 22.15
N GLN A 65 -16.02 -12.95 22.66
CA GLN A 65 -15.61 -14.02 23.55
C GLN A 65 -14.93 -15.15 22.77
N ASP A 66 -13.69 -15.44 23.14
CA ASP A 66 -12.92 -16.50 22.50
C ASP A 66 -13.40 -17.87 22.97
N MET A 67 -13.78 -18.72 22.02
CA MET A 67 -14.30 -20.07 22.25
C MET A 67 -13.42 -21.11 21.58
N ILE A 68 -13.38 -22.29 22.14
CA ILE A 68 -12.68 -23.46 21.59
C ILE A 68 -13.38 -23.88 20.30
N ALA A 69 -12.61 -24.06 19.24
CA ALA A 69 -13.10 -24.47 17.91
C ALA A 69 -12.62 -25.88 17.56
N GLU A 70 -13.23 -26.46 16.53
CA GLU A 70 -12.78 -27.71 15.94
C GLU A 70 -11.32 -27.57 15.45
N ASN A 71 -10.52 -28.61 15.63
CA ASN A 71 -9.08 -28.64 15.32
C ASN A 71 -8.17 -27.77 16.20
N ASP A 72 -8.68 -27.02 17.18
CA ASP A 72 -7.83 -26.35 18.16
C ASP A 72 -6.99 -27.41 18.91
N ILE A 73 -5.72 -27.08 19.17
CA ILE A 73 -4.82 -27.90 19.95
C ILE A 73 -4.63 -27.24 21.31
N LEU A 74 -5.03 -27.97 22.36
CA LEU A 74 -4.95 -27.51 23.74
C LEU A 74 -3.75 -28.12 24.44
N ASN A 75 -3.09 -27.33 25.25
CA ASN A 75 -2.10 -27.79 26.22
C ASN A 75 -2.83 -27.97 27.55
N ILE A 76 -2.85 -29.20 28.06
CA ILE A 76 -3.53 -29.57 29.29
C ILE A 76 -2.52 -30.00 30.30
N THR A 77 -2.62 -29.45 31.49
CA THR A 77 -1.80 -29.88 32.63
C THR A 77 -2.74 -30.30 33.73
N VAL A 78 -2.51 -31.52 34.26
CA VAL A 78 -3.28 -32.07 35.37
C VAL A 78 -2.37 -32.12 36.57
N TYR A 79 -2.85 -31.67 37.71
CA TYR A 79 -2.19 -31.79 38.99
C TYR A 79 -2.97 -32.70 39.91
N HIS A 80 -2.28 -33.69 40.51
CA HIS A 80 -2.83 -34.56 41.52
C HIS A 80 -1.72 -34.95 42.51
N PRO A 81 -1.97 -34.92 43.84
CA PRO A 81 -0.92 -35.15 44.86
C PRO A 81 -0.25 -36.54 44.79
N SER A 82 -0.97 -37.56 44.34
CA SER A 82 -0.51 -38.95 44.39
C SER A 82 -0.42 -39.65 43.03
N ARG A 83 -1.07 -39.12 41.97
CA ARG A 83 -1.13 -39.78 40.65
C ARG A 83 -0.07 -39.17 39.70
N LYS A 84 1.21 -39.48 40.00
CA LYS A 84 2.34 -39.07 39.15
C LYS A 84 2.26 -39.69 37.75
N ASP A 85 1.81 -40.91 37.63
CA ASP A 85 1.58 -41.67 36.40
C ASP A 85 0.69 -40.91 35.42
N LEU A 86 -0.43 -40.34 35.89
CA LEU A 86 -1.35 -39.54 35.09
C LEU A 86 -0.70 -38.22 34.64
N MET A 87 0.00 -37.54 35.55
CA MET A 87 0.70 -36.30 35.25
C MET A 87 1.78 -36.50 34.16
N GLU A 88 2.59 -37.59 34.30
CA GLU A 88 3.62 -37.93 33.32
C GLU A 88 3.02 -38.31 31.95
N ALA A 89 1.91 -39.08 31.94
CA ALA A 89 1.21 -39.42 30.69
C ALA A 89 0.69 -38.21 29.95
N ILE A 90 0.07 -37.24 30.63
CA ILE A 90 -0.44 -36.02 30.05
C ILE A 90 0.72 -35.13 29.57
N GLN A 91 1.78 -35.00 30.35
CA GLN A 91 2.98 -34.28 29.95
C GLN A 91 3.62 -34.90 28.71
N PHE A 92 3.73 -36.21 28.64
CA PHE A 92 4.23 -36.91 27.46
C PHE A 92 3.41 -36.63 26.21
N ILE A 93 2.07 -36.60 26.29
CA ILE A 93 1.20 -36.27 25.16
C ILE A 93 1.43 -34.83 24.72
N ASN A 94 1.51 -33.88 25.65
CA ASN A 94 1.82 -32.48 25.33
C ASN A 94 3.17 -32.34 24.61
N GLU A 95 4.20 -33.04 25.05
CA GLU A 95 5.55 -32.91 24.48
C GLU A 95 5.71 -33.71 23.18
N ALA A 96 5.29 -34.99 23.17
CA ALA A 96 5.52 -35.89 22.05
C ALA A 96 4.48 -35.76 20.93
N MET A 97 3.21 -35.52 21.27
CA MET A 97 2.11 -35.38 20.27
C MET A 97 1.73 -33.92 19.96
N GLY A 98 2.34 -32.99 20.65
CA GLY A 98 2.08 -31.58 20.40
C GLY A 98 0.81 -31.04 21.08
N GLY A 99 0.22 -31.76 22.03
CA GLY A 99 -0.99 -31.37 22.76
C GLY A 99 -2.22 -32.20 22.42
N PHE A 100 -3.35 -31.79 22.95
CA PHE A 100 -4.64 -32.44 22.76
C PHE A 100 -5.47 -31.76 21.71
N LYS A 101 -5.73 -32.43 20.60
CA LYS A 101 -6.51 -31.91 19.50
C LYS A 101 -8.01 -32.09 19.75
N VAL A 102 -8.79 -31.03 19.56
CA VAL A 102 -10.26 -31.11 19.55
C VAL A 102 -10.72 -31.80 18.27
N THR A 103 -11.46 -32.88 18.39
CA THR A 103 -11.94 -33.70 17.28
C THR A 103 -13.41 -34.04 17.47
N CYS A 104 -14.26 -33.73 16.48
CA CYS A 104 -15.72 -33.88 16.59
C CYS A 104 -16.29 -33.14 17.81
N GLY A 105 -15.75 -31.99 18.15
CA GLY A 105 -16.14 -31.15 19.28
C GLY A 105 -15.68 -31.68 20.65
N LYS A 106 -14.97 -32.81 20.69
CA LYS A 106 -14.59 -33.49 21.94
C LYS A 106 -13.09 -33.53 22.13
N LEU A 107 -12.71 -33.65 23.40
CA LEU A 107 -11.34 -33.82 23.84
C LEU A 107 -11.17 -35.18 24.50
N SER A 108 -10.24 -35.97 23.99
CA SER A 108 -9.93 -37.31 24.56
C SER A 108 -8.71 -37.20 25.46
N LEU A 109 -8.90 -37.53 26.74
CA LEU A 109 -7.89 -37.48 27.79
C LEU A 109 -7.73 -38.84 28.44
N PRO A 110 -6.54 -39.18 29.00
CA PRO A 110 -6.35 -40.39 29.75
C PRO A 110 -7.30 -40.49 30.96
N ASP A 111 -7.70 -41.71 31.31
CA ASP A 111 -8.52 -42.05 32.47
C ASP A 111 -9.93 -41.45 32.55
N ILE A 112 -10.41 -40.73 31.54
CA ILE A 112 -11.79 -40.20 31.45
C ILE A 112 -12.40 -40.41 30.06
N GLU A 113 -13.73 -40.39 29.99
CA GLU A 113 -14.44 -40.41 28.72
C GLU A 113 -14.22 -39.11 27.95
N PRO A 114 -14.32 -39.12 26.60
CA PRO A 114 -14.18 -37.94 25.80
C PRO A 114 -15.18 -36.84 26.20
N VAL A 115 -14.67 -35.65 26.54
CA VAL A 115 -15.45 -34.51 27.04
C VAL A 115 -15.72 -33.56 25.89
N ASP A 116 -16.96 -33.12 25.73
CA ASP A 116 -17.38 -32.13 24.77
C ASP A 116 -16.93 -30.72 25.22
N VAL A 117 -16.11 -30.04 24.39
CA VAL A 117 -15.51 -28.75 24.68
C VAL A 117 -15.75 -27.70 23.58
N LEU A 118 -16.48 -28.08 22.52
CA LEU A 118 -16.79 -27.16 21.44
C LEU A 118 -17.58 -25.95 21.94
N ASP A 119 -17.29 -24.78 21.42
CA ASP A 119 -17.95 -23.50 21.76
C ASP A 119 -17.89 -23.13 23.27
N LEU A 120 -17.01 -23.75 24.02
CA LEU A 120 -16.72 -23.36 25.40
C LEU A 120 -15.54 -22.40 25.47
N THR A 121 -15.56 -21.51 26.46
CA THR A 121 -14.35 -20.77 26.81
C THR A 121 -13.35 -21.66 27.52
N LEU A 122 -12.06 -21.26 27.57
CA LEU A 122 -11.04 -22.00 28.30
C LEU A 122 -11.42 -22.22 29.77
N GLU A 123 -12.06 -21.24 30.41
CA GLU A 123 -12.53 -21.34 31.78
C GLU A 123 -13.66 -22.40 31.96
N GLN A 124 -14.62 -22.39 31.03
CA GLN A 124 -15.71 -23.36 31.02
C GLN A 124 -15.18 -24.80 30.74
N ALA A 125 -14.27 -24.92 29.77
CA ALA A 125 -13.62 -26.18 29.45
C ALA A 125 -12.80 -26.68 30.64
N ARG A 126 -12.04 -25.82 31.31
CA ARG A 126 -11.31 -26.16 32.54
C ARG A 126 -12.23 -26.71 33.62
N ALA A 127 -13.34 -26.01 33.89
CA ALA A 127 -14.31 -26.41 34.90
C ALA A 127 -14.92 -27.77 34.56
N LYS A 128 -15.32 -27.99 33.29
CA LYS A 128 -15.91 -29.25 32.81
C LYS A 128 -14.93 -30.42 32.87
N LEU A 129 -13.68 -30.20 32.44
CA LEU A 129 -12.62 -31.20 32.52
C LEU A 129 -12.25 -31.54 33.97
N THR A 130 -12.19 -30.55 34.86
CA THR A 130 -11.95 -30.74 36.28
C THR A 130 -13.06 -31.57 36.90
N ALA A 131 -14.33 -31.30 36.59
CA ALA A 131 -15.45 -32.07 37.08
C ALA A 131 -15.40 -33.52 36.56
N ALA A 132 -15.13 -33.75 35.28
CA ALA A 132 -14.99 -35.10 34.71
C ALA A 132 -13.87 -35.92 35.38
N TYR A 133 -12.75 -35.30 35.70
CA TYR A 133 -11.69 -35.98 36.44
C TYR A 133 -12.09 -36.27 37.91
N GLN A 134 -12.75 -35.32 38.58
CA GLN A 134 -13.13 -35.47 39.99
C GLN A 134 -14.19 -36.54 40.24
N GLU A 135 -14.99 -36.89 39.22
CA GLU A 135 -15.90 -38.05 39.31
C GLU A 135 -15.14 -39.37 39.49
N GLN A 136 -13.93 -39.48 38.92
CA GLN A 136 -13.12 -40.72 39.00
C GLN A 136 -11.94 -40.57 39.97
N ILE A 137 -11.34 -39.40 40.05
CA ILE A 137 -10.10 -39.16 40.79
C ILE A 137 -10.27 -37.87 41.62
N GLN A 138 -10.53 -37.98 42.91
CA GLN A 138 -10.70 -36.87 43.83
C GLN A 138 -9.41 -36.01 43.91
N HIS A 139 -9.57 -34.71 44.18
CA HIS A 139 -8.48 -33.74 44.31
C HIS A 139 -7.65 -33.49 43.05
N THR A 140 -8.24 -33.66 41.88
CA THR A 140 -7.61 -33.38 40.62
C THR A 140 -7.90 -31.89 40.23
N GLU A 141 -6.86 -31.19 39.82
CA GLU A 141 -6.94 -29.82 39.23
C GLU A 141 -6.48 -29.87 37.79
N VAL A 142 -7.21 -29.21 36.89
CA VAL A 142 -6.89 -29.18 35.48
C VAL A 142 -6.60 -27.71 35.05
N PHE A 143 -5.52 -27.53 34.31
CA PHE A 143 -5.16 -26.26 33.68
C PHE A 143 -5.21 -26.44 32.18
N VAL A 144 -5.84 -25.51 31.48
CA VAL A 144 -6.05 -25.55 30.03
C VAL A 144 -5.54 -24.26 29.42
N SER A 145 -4.76 -24.38 28.36
CA SER A 145 -4.32 -23.24 27.54
C SER A 145 -4.29 -23.64 26.08
N TYR A 146 -4.39 -22.66 25.19
CA TYR A 146 -4.19 -22.91 23.77
C TYR A 146 -2.71 -23.17 23.49
N ARG A 147 -2.41 -24.16 22.67
CA ARG A 147 -1.08 -24.44 22.16
C ARG A 147 -0.94 -24.01 20.71
N ASP A 148 -1.88 -24.42 19.86
CA ASP A 148 -1.98 -23.99 18.48
C ASP A 148 -3.46 -23.90 18.06
N ARG A 149 -3.74 -23.00 17.13
CA ARG A 149 -5.09 -22.73 16.66
C ARG A 149 -5.05 -22.58 15.15
N LEU A 150 -5.61 -23.55 14.44
CA LEU A 150 -5.52 -23.61 13.00
C LEU A 150 -6.23 -22.42 12.34
N ASP A 151 -7.46 -22.15 12.77
CA ASP A 151 -8.37 -21.20 12.14
C ASP A 151 -8.46 -19.85 12.87
N LYS A 152 -7.84 -19.72 14.04
CA LYS A 152 -7.90 -18.49 14.85
C LYS A 152 -6.56 -17.75 14.87
N LYS A 153 -6.12 -17.37 13.68
CA LYS A 153 -4.94 -16.55 13.46
C LYS A 153 -5.16 -15.58 12.31
N VAL A 154 -4.51 -14.45 12.39
CA VAL A 154 -4.40 -13.48 11.30
C VAL A 154 -3.22 -13.88 10.45
N GLU A 155 -3.41 -13.90 9.14
CA GLU A 155 -2.36 -14.12 8.16
C GLU A 155 -1.82 -12.80 7.65
N LEU A 156 -0.50 -12.62 7.65
CA LEU A 156 0.16 -11.45 7.10
C LEU A 156 0.97 -11.83 5.87
N THR A 157 0.88 -11.01 4.84
CA THR A 157 1.59 -11.19 3.57
C THR A 157 2.26 -9.89 3.13
N GLY A 158 3.21 -9.99 2.21
CA GLY A 158 3.97 -8.83 1.74
C GLY A 158 5.24 -8.60 2.56
N LEU A 159 5.49 -7.38 3.00
CA LEU A 159 6.69 -6.99 3.72
C LEU A 159 6.54 -7.23 5.23
N VAL A 160 6.65 -8.48 5.66
CA VAL A 160 6.50 -8.91 7.06
C VAL A 160 7.57 -9.93 7.44
N GLU A 161 7.96 -9.96 8.71
CA GLU A 161 8.84 -11.01 9.25
C GLU A 161 8.03 -12.19 9.81
N THR A 162 6.92 -11.89 10.50
CA THR A 162 6.04 -12.91 11.06
C THR A 162 4.77 -13.02 10.22
N ALA A 163 4.58 -14.18 9.59
CA ALA A 163 3.47 -14.42 8.66
C ALA A 163 2.12 -14.68 9.34
N THR A 164 2.09 -15.06 10.61
CA THR A 164 0.86 -15.41 11.32
C THR A 164 0.88 -14.93 12.76
N VAL A 165 -0.24 -14.37 13.24
CA VAL A 165 -0.42 -13.93 14.62
C VAL A 165 -1.71 -14.54 15.16
N PRO A 166 -1.67 -15.31 16.30
CA PRO A 166 -2.88 -15.85 16.90
C PRO A 166 -3.76 -14.75 17.47
N VAL A 167 -5.08 -14.96 17.43
CA VAL A 167 -6.08 -14.02 17.95
C VAL A 167 -6.89 -14.66 19.09
N ASP A 168 -7.32 -13.84 20.04
CA ASP A 168 -8.00 -14.24 21.27
C ASP A 168 -9.32 -13.49 21.52
N GLY A 169 -9.83 -12.79 20.51
CA GLY A 169 -11.05 -11.99 20.62
C GLY A 169 -10.86 -10.59 21.19
N LYS A 170 -9.68 -10.26 21.66
CA LYS A 170 -9.34 -8.93 22.23
C LYS A 170 -8.22 -8.24 21.50
N ILE A 171 -7.35 -9.02 20.83
CA ILE A 171 -6.20 -8.48 20.11
C ILE A 171 -6.67 -7.54 19.00
N ARG A 172 -6.04 -6.39 18.93
CA ARG A 172 -6.38 -5.35 17.97
C ARG A 172 -5.34 -5.25 16.85
N LEU A 173 -5.74 -4.61 15.76
CA LEU A 173 -4.90 -4.45 14.56
C LEU A 173 -3.52 -3.88 14.87
N TYR A 174 -3.43 -2.84 15.71
CA TYR A 174 -2.15 -2.24 16.11
C TYR A 174 -1.21 -3.28 16.77
N GLU A 175 -1.74 -4.14 17.65
CA GLU A 175 -0.96 -5.17 18.33
C GLU A 175 -0.47 -6.26 17.36
N VAL A 176 -1.32 -6.63 16.39
CA VAL A 176 -0.95 -7.59 15.34
C VAL A 176 0.20 -7.04 14.49
N ILE A 177 0.11 -5.77 14.08
CA ILE A 177 1.16 -5.09 13.33
C ILE A 177 2.47 -5.02 14.14
N ALA A 178 2.38 -4.73 15.44
CA ALA A 178 3.55 -4.70 16.31
C ALA A 178 4.22 -6.08 16.45
N LYS A 179 3.41 -7.16 16.57
CA LYS A 179 3.90 -8.55 16.65
C LYS A 179 4.46 -9.07 15.32
N ALA A 180 4.03 -8.50 14.20
CA ALA A 180 4.46 -8.91 12.86
C ALA A 180 5.89 -8.43 12.51
N HIS A 181 6.51 -7.56 13.31
CA HIS A 181 7.86 -7.01 13.09
C HIS A 181 8.00 -6.41 11.68
N ILE A 182 7.09 -5.49 11.34
CA ILE A 182 7.07 -4.86 10.02
C ILE A 182 8.25 -3.88 9.89
N PRO A 183 9.05 -3.96 8.81
CA PRO A 183 10.17 -3.05 8.60
C PRO A 183 9.75 -1.59 8.46
N PRO A 184 10.60 -0.62 8.85
CA PRO A 184 10.25 0.82 8.85
C PRO A 184 9.92 1.40 7.46
N HIS A 185 10.36 0.73 6.39
CA HIS A 185 10.12 1.17 5.01
C HIS A 185 8.86 0.56 4.38
N ALA A 186 7.99 -0.06 5.19
CA ALA A 186 6.70 -0.55 4.73
C ALA A 186 5.77 0.61 4.33
N ASN A 187 5.00 0.41 3.27
CA ASN A 187 4.04 1.38 2.79
C ASN A 187 2.64 1.08 3.33
N PHE A 188 2.31 1.64 4.49
CA PHE A 188 1.00 1.45 5.11
C PHE A 188 -0.16 2.08 4.31
N PHE A 189 0.13 3.06 3.46
CA PHE A 189 -0.89 3.68 2.62
C PHE A 189 -1.46 2.71 1.58
N MET A 190 -0.59 1.91 0.94
CA MET A 190 -1.00 0.89 -0.03
C MET A 190 -1.38 -0.45 0.62
N SER A 191 -1.20 -0.57 1.95
CA SER A 191 -1.53 -1.77 2.71
C SER A 191 -3.03 -1.83 3.02
N TYR A 192 -3.56 -3.03 3.21
CA TYR A 192 -4.99 -3.23 3.47
C TYR A 192 -5.25 -4.47 4.32
N VAL A 193 -6.45 -4.52 4.90
CA VAL A 193 -6.97 -5.64 5.67
C VAL A 193 -8.13 -6.29 4.91
N LEU A 194 -8.13 -7.62 4.85
CA LEU A 194 -9.23 -8.40 4.28
C LEU A 194 -9.92 -9.19 5.41
N ARG A 195 -11.23 -9.19 5.40
CA ARG A 195 -12.07 -10.05 6.23
C ARG A 195 -13.06 -10.79 5.33
N ASP A 196 -13.15 -12.10 5.45
CA ASP A 196 -14.00 -12.95 4.61
C ASP A 196 -13.77 -12.75 3.09
N GLY A 197 -12.51 -12.40 2.72
CA GLY A 197 -12.11 -12.14 1.35
C GLY A 197 -12.45 -10.74 0.82
N MET A 198 -13.12 -9.90 1.61
CA MET A 198 -13.47 -8.52 1.24
C MET A 198 -12.54 -7.52 1.95
N PRO A 199 -12.11 -6.43 1.28
CA PRO A 199 -11.34 -5.40 1.92
C PRO A 199 -12.16 -4.65 2.96
N LEU A 200 -11.60 -4.50 4.17
CA LEU A 200 -12.18 -3.66 5.21
C LEU A 200 -11.78 -2.20 5.00
N SER A 201 -12.70 -1.30 5.32
CA SER A 201 -12.48 0.15 5.27
C SER A 201 -11.63 0.64 6.46
N VAL A 202 -10.40 0.10 6.54
CA VAL A 202 -9.41 0.45 7.57
C VAL A 202 -8.21 1.11 6.91
N ASP A 203 -7.87 2.30 7.38
CA ASP A 203 -6.70 3.03 6.93
C ASP A 203 -5.50 2.77 7.85
N LEU A 204 -4.62 1.84 7.42
CA LEU A 204 -3.39 1.49 8.15
C LEU A 204 -2.42 2.67 8.28
N HIS A 205 -2.42 3.60 7.31
CA HIS A 205 -1.58 4.79 7.38
C HIS A 205 -2.07 5.76 8.47
N GLN A 206 -3.39 5.99 8.56
CA GLN A 206 -3.97 6.81 9.63
C GLN A 206 -3.71 6.18 10.99
N LEU A 207 -3.88 4.86 11.13
CA LEU A 207 -3.62 4.15 12.39
C LEU A 207 -2.18 4.28 12.83
N ILE A 208 -1.22 3.94 11.97
CA ILE A 208 0.19 3.78 12.38
C ILE A 208 0.95 5.12 12.34
N ASN A 209 0.75 5.94 11.32
CA ASN A 209 1.53 7.16 11.12
C ASN A 209 0.87 8.40 11.72
N LYS A 210 -0.47 8.40 11.88
CA LYS A 210 -1.22 9.52 12.46
C LYS A 210 -1.76 9.23 13.87
N GLY A 211 -1.76 7.96 14.30
CA GLY A 211 -2.26 7.54 15.61
C GLY A 211 -3.80 7.56 15.72
N ASP A 212 -4.51 7.45 14.61
CA ASP A 212 -5.97 7.40 14.61
C ASP A 212 -6.47 6.04 15.13
N MET A 213 -6.84 5.99 16.40
CA MET A 213 -7.31 4.78 17.05
C MET A 213 -8.73 4.36 16.63
N CYS A 214 -9.47 5.18 15.88
CA CYS A 214 -10.75 4.77 15.28
C CYS A 214 -10.54 3.69 14.21
N GLN A 215 -9.31 3.53 13.70
CA GLN A 215 -8.93 2.47 12.76
C GLN A 215 -8.47 1.17 13.46
N ASN A 216 -8.39 1.16 14.80
CA ASN A 216 -7.81 0.05 15.57
C ASN A 216 -8.86 -1.03 15.88
N ILE A 217 -9.28 -1.75 14.86
CA ILE A 217 -10.30 -2.80 14.92
C ILE A 217 -9.83 -4.02 15.73
N VAL A 218 -10.80 -4.80 16.22
CA VAL A 218 -10.55 -6.13 16.80
C VAL A 218 -10.35 -7.15 15.67
N MET A 219 -9.25 -7.88 15.74
CA MET A 219 -8.89 -8.86 14.71
C MET A 219 -9.60 -10.19 14.96
N ARG A 220 -10.05 -10.82 13.87
CA ARG A 220 -10.73 -12.12 13.89
C ARG A 220 -9.88 -13.19 13.22
N GLY A 221 -10.11 -14.46 13.59
CA GLY A 221 -9.50 -15.58 12.89
C GLY A 221 -9.88 -15.58 11.41
N GLY A 222 -8.89 -15.82 10.54
CA GLY A 222 -9.09 -15.76 9.08
C GLY A 222 -8.89 -14.37 8.45
N ASP A 223 -8.75 -13.30 9.24
CA ASP A 223 -8.38 -11.99 8.70
C ASP A 223 -7.00 -12.08 8.03
N LYS A 224 -6.84 -11.33 6.94
CA LYS A 224 -5.59 -11.24 6.20
C LYS A 224 -5.14 -9.80 6.10
N ILE A 225 -3.86 -9.56 6.34
CA ILE A 225 -3.25 -8.23 6.22
C ILE A 225 -2.19 -8.29 5.12
N PHE A 226 -2.32 -7.43 4.13
CA PHE A 226 -1.28 -7.23 3.13
C PHE A 226 -0.49 -5.97 3.47
N ILE A 227 0.84 -6.11 3.57
CA ILE A 227 1.78 -5.01 3.80
C ILE A 227 2.56 -4.75 2.52
N ALA A 228 2.32 -3.59 1.92
CA ALA A 228 2.95 -3.16 0.68
C ALA A 228 4.39 -2.69 0.90
N LYS A 229 5.19 -2.74 -0.18
CA LYS A 229 6.55 -2.19 -0.21
C LYS A 229 6.51 -0.71 -0.60
N ALA A 230 7.59 0.01 -0.28
CA ALA A 230 7.73 1.41 -0.66
C ALA A 230 7.71 1.63 -2.18
N GLU A 231 8.26 0.67 -2.94
CA GLU A 231 8.32 0.72 -4.41
C GLU A 231 6.95 0.57 -5.09
N ASP A 232 5.94 0.06 -4.36
CA ASP A 232 4.58 -0.12 -4.89
C ASP A 232 3.83 1.21 -5.07
N SER A 233 4.43 2.32 -4.65
CA SER A 233 3.84 3.65 -4.73
C SER A 233 4.89 4.66 -5.18
N ALA A 234 4.74 5.17 -6.40
CA ALA A 234 5.65 6.14 -6.97
C ALA A 234 4.93 7.19 -7.82
N VAL A 235 5.55 8.35 -7.95
CA VAL A 235 5.23 9.37 -8.97
C VAL A 235 6.35 9.43 -9.99
N MET A 236 5.98 9.71 -11.23
CA MET A 236 6.92 9.84 -12.33
C MET A 236 7.22 11.30 -12.62
N LEU A 237 8.51 11.68 -12.63
CA LEU A 237 8.94 13.01 -13.07
C LEU A 237 9.62 12.90 -14.43
N MET A 238 9.06 13.58 -15.41
CA MET A 238 9.44 13.47 -16.83
C MET A 238 9.61 14.86 -17.48
N GLY A 239 10.18 14.87 -18.68
CA GLY A 239 10.41 16.09 -19.46
C GLY A 239 11.63 16.85 -18.99
N GLU A 240 11.57 18.18 -19.01
CA GLU A 240 12.68 19.09 -18.68
C GLU A 240 12.83 19.27 -17.16
N VAL A 241 13.16 18.17 -16.49
CA VAL A 241 13.68 18.14 -15.11
C VAL A 241 15.13 17.71 -15.15
N ARG A 242 15.94 18.08 -14.14
CA ARG A 242 17.38 17.79 -14.16
C ARG A 242 17.67 16.30 -14.17
N HIS A 243 16.89 15.51 -13.40
CA HIS A 243 17.00 14.07 -13.29
C HIS A 243 15.61 13.42 -13.42
N PRO A 244 15.17 13.11 -14.66
CA PRO A 244 13.92 12.35 -14.85
C PRO A 244 13.98 11.01 -14.13
N ARG A 245 13.00 10.72 -13.27
CA ARG A 245 12.99 9.53 -12.42
C ARG A 245 11.62 9.23 -11.84
N ALA A 246 11.44 8.00 -11.38
CA ALA A 246 10.38 7.67 -10.45
C ALA A 246 10.81 8.05 -9.02
N VAL A 247 9.91 8.63 -8.25
CA VAL A 247 10.10 9.00 -6.85
C VAL A 247 9.10 8.24 -6.00
N ASN A 248 9.57 7.46 -5.02
CA ASN A 248 8.74 6.65 -4.17
C ASN A 248 8.01 7.50 -3.12
N LEU A 249 6.73 7.17 -2.91
CA LEU A 249 5.87 7.80 -1.92
C LEU A 249 5.79 6.93 -0.67
N TYR A 250 6.62 7.20 0.32
CA TYR A 250 6.65 6.41 1.57
C TYR A 250 5.40 6.59 2.44
N TYR A 251 4.72 7.75 2.33
CA TYR A 251 3.57 8.11 3.16
C TYR A 251 2.28 8.30 2.36
N GLY A 252 2.23 7.76 1.15
CA GLY A 252 1.05 7.78 0.29
C GLY A 252 0.83 9.08 -0.47
N SER A 253 1.45 10.17 -0.07
CA SER A 253 1.44 11.45 -0.79
C SER A 253 2.77 12.18 -0.61
N MET A 254 3.03 13.13 -1.49
CA MET A 254 4.21 13.99 -1.48
C MET A 254 3.86 15.35 -2.07
N SER A 255 4.47 16.43 -1.59
CA SER A 255 4.27 17.72 -2.24
C SER A 255 4.94 17.77 -3.61
N LEU A 256 4.31 18.47 -4.56
CA LEU A 256 4.89 18.70 -5.88
C LEU A 256 6.27 19.39 -5.78
N ARG A 257 6.43 20.29 -4.80
CA ARG A 257 7.71 20.95 -4.52
C ARG A 257 8.80 19.96 -4.15
N GLU A 258 8.50 19.03 -3.25
CA GLU A 258 9.44 18.00 -2.81
C GLU A 258 9.82 17.06 -3.97
N ALA A 259 8.85 16.65 -4.78
CA ALA A 259 9.09 15.82 -5.94
C ALA A 259 10.05 16.51 -6.94
N LEU A 260 9.83 17.77 -7.24
CA LEU A 260 10.71 18.55 -8.12
C LEU A 260 12.11 18.75 -7.52
N VAL A 261 12.23 18.95 -6.21
CA VAL A 261 13.54 19.04 -5.53
C VAL A 261 14.29 17.70 -5.64
N GLN A 262 13.61 16.57 -5.46
CA GLN A 262 14.23 15.24 -5.62
C GLN A 262 14.67 14.95 -7.06
N ALA A 263 14.00 15.55 -8.05
CA ALA A 263 14.43 15.52 -9.46
C ALA A 263 15.53 16.53 -9.80
N GLY A 264 16.05 17.27 -8.82
CA GLY A 264 17.11 18.28 -9.01
C GLY A 264 16.60 19.61 -9.55
N GLY A 265 15.29 19.84 -9.56
CA GLY A 265 14.64 21.06 -10.03
C GLY A 265 14.45 21.13 -11.55
N ILE A 266 13.92 22.26 -12.00
CA ILE A 266 13.67 22.56 -13.41
C ILE A 266 14.87 23.33 -13.98
N PRO A 267 15.57 22.80 -15.02
CA PRO A 267 16.67 23.51 -15.66
C PRO A 267 16.19 24.75 -16.42
N PHE A 268 17.13 25.56 -16.88
CA PHE A 268 16.82 26.78 -17.64
C PHE A 268 16.03 26.49 -18.93
N THR A 269 16.18 25.32 -19.51
CA THR A 269 15.49 24.86 -20.72
C THR A 269 14.02 24.49 -20.49
N GLY A 270 13.64 24.21 -19.24
CA GLY A 270 12.28 23.84 -18.86
C GLY A 270 11.34 25.04 -18.72
N ASP A 271 10.08 24.84 -19.08
CA ASP A 271 9.04 25.86 -18.96
C ASP A 271 8.46 25.83 -17.53
N GLN A 272 8.75 26.88 -16.77
CA GLN A 272 8.28 27.08 -15.41
C GLN A 272 6.80 27.52 -15.33
N HIS A 273 6.19 27.91 -16.46
CA HIS A 273 4.79 28.32 -16.49
C HIS A 273 3.83 27.19 -16.85
N HIS A 274 4.35 26.08 -17.39
CA HIS A 274 3.53 24.97 -17.87
C HIS A 274 4.05 23.64 -17.30
N ILE A 275 3.88 23.45 -16.00
CA ILE A 275 4.16 22.20 -15.30
C ILE A 275 2.85 21.42 -15.27
N GLN A 276 2.83 20.26 -15.91
CA GLN A 276 1.64 19.42 -15.99
C GLN A 276 1.70 18.30 -14.96
N VAL A 277 0.59 18.09 -14.26
CA VAL A 277 0.38 16.89 -13.43
C VAL A 277 -0.74 16.07 -14.06
N ILE A 278 -0.42 14.86 -14.47
CA ILE A 278 -1.35 13.92 -15.08
C ILE A 278 -1.74 12.91 -14.02
N ARG A 279 -3.03 12.84 -13.71
CA ARG A 279 -3.63 12.03 -12.65
C ARG A 279 -4.75 11.17 -13.20
N GLY A 280 -4.99 10.01 -12.56
CA GLY A 280 -6.08 9.12 -12.89
C GLY A 280 -5.70 8.04 -13.90
N ASN A 281 -6.71 7.37 -14.43
CA ASN A 281 -6.54 6.24 -15.34
C ASN A 281 -6.82 6.61 -16.81
N LEU A 282 -6.55 5.68 -17.72
CA LEU A 282 -6.78 5.85 -19.17
C LEU A 282 -8.23 6.22 -19.55
N LYS A 283 -9.22 5.92 -18.70
CA LYS A 283 -10.63 6.22 -18.97
C LYS A 283 -11.00 7.68 -18.63
N CYS A 284 -10.39 8.22 -17.58
CA CYS A 284 -10.68 9.56 -17.08
C CYS A 284 -9.39 10.25 -16.62
N PRO A 285 -8.44 10.57 -17.54
CA PRO A 285 -7.23 11.29 -17.17
C PRO A 285 -7.58 12.75 -16.84
N LYS A 286 -7.07 13.23 -15.71
CA LYS A 286 -7.10 14.63 -15.33
C LYS A 286 -5.73 15.24 -15.57
N ILE A 287 -5.67 16.37 -16.27
CA ILE A 287 -4.43 17.09 -16.54
C ILE A 287 -4.51 18.46 -15.86
N TYR A 288 -3.65 18.68 -14.87
CA TYR A 288 -3.54 19.97 -14.20
C TYR A 288 -2.36 20.73 -14.76
N VAL A 289 -2.53 22.03 -14.99
CA VAL A 289 -1.44 22.93 -15.41
C VAL A 289 -1.13 23.91 -14.29
N LEU A 290 0.09 23.84 -13.82
CA LEU A 290 0.61 24.62 -12.69
C LEU A 290 1.78 25.48 -13.16
N SER A 291 2.00 26.59 -12.47
CA SER A 291 3.19 27.43 -12.67
C SER A 291 4.14 27.31 -11.47
N TRP A 292 5.40 27.66 -11.69
CA TRP A 292 6.39 27.75 -10.63
C TRP A 292 5.98 28.71 -9.49
N GLU A 293 5.23 29.76 -9.81
CA GLU A 293 4.69 30.70 -8.83
C GLU A 293 3.74 30.03 -7.86
N HIS A 294 2.86 29.15 -8.35
CA HIS A 294 1.99 28.34 -7.48
C HIS A 294 2.81 27.47 -6.54
N ILE A 295 3.87 26.84 -7.05
CA ILE A 295 4.71 25.92 -6.27
C ILE A 295 5.48 26.65 -5.18
N ILE A 296 5.91 27.89 -5.41
CA ILE A 296 6.67 28.68 -4.43
C ILE A 296 5.76 29.27 -3.35
N HIS A 297 4.60 29.79 -3.72
CA HIS A 297 3.78 30.61 -2.84
C HIS A 297 2.71 29.83 -2.08
N LEU A 298 2.23 28.70 -2.61
CA LEU A 298 1.25 27.88 -1.91
C LEU A 298 1.91 26.97 -0.85
N PRO A 299 1.20 26.64 0.25
CA PRO A 299 1.65 25.65 1.23
C PRO A 299 1.95 24.29 0.60
N ASN A 300 2.83 23.51 1.21
CA ASN A 300 3.21 22.20 0.69
C ASN A 300 2.04 21.20 0.60
N ASP A 301 1.14 21.27 1.56
CA ASP A 301 -0.05 20.43 1.68
C ASP A 301 -1.18 20.81 0.70
N SER A 302 -1.05 21.97 0.06
CA SER A 302 -1.98 22.41 -1.00
C SER A 302 -1.66 21.85 -2.38
N LEU A 303 -0.48 21.27 -2.59
CA LEU A 303 -0.02 20.75 -3.88
C LEU A 303 0.50 19.32 -3.71
N LEU A 304 -0.41 18.38 -3.42
CA LEU A 304 -0.07 16.99 -3.15
C LEU A 304 -0.18 16.11 -4.39
N LEU A 305 0.85 15.32 -4.58
CA LEU A 305 0.89 14.21 -5.54
C LEU A 305 0.46 12.92 -4.85
N MET A 306 -0.21 12.04 -5.59
CA MET A 306 -0.63 10.72 -5.15
C MET A 306 0.04 9.63 -5.99
N PRO A 307 -0.02 8.35 -5.57
CA PRO A 307 0.53 7.23 -6.34
C PRO A 307 0.01 7.21 -7.78
N GLY A 308 0.94 7.02 -8.73
CA GLY A 308 0.61 6.98 -10.15
C GLY A 308 0.56 8.33 -10.86
N ASP A 309 0.66 9.45 -10.15
CA ASP A 309 0.75 10.77 -10.78
C ASP A 309 2.01 10.87 -11.65
N THR A 310 1.88 11.53 -12.79
CA THR A 310 3.00 11.87 -13.67
C THR A 310 3.15 13.40 -13.72
N VAL A 311 4.30 13.88 -13.28
CA VAL A 311 4.69 15.30 -13.41
C VAL A 311 5.50 15.45 -14.68
N TYR A 312 5.00 16.23 -15.61
CA TYR A 312 5.66 16.52 -16.87
C TYR A 312 5.99 18.01 -17.00
N VAL A 313 7.27 18.31 -17.10
CA VAL A 313 7.75 19.68 -17.34
C VAL A 313 8.04 19.83 -18.82
N THR A 314 7.34 20.78 -19.48
CA THR A 314 7.52 21.05 -20.90
C THR A 314 8.83 21.82 -21.18
N GLU A 315 9.33 21.71 -22.39
CA GLU A 315 10.42 22.57 -22.88
C GLU A 315 9.90 23.98 -23.17
N LYS A 316 10.73 25.01 -22.93
CA LYS A 316 10.45 26.35 -23.42
C LYS A 316 10.43 26.35 -24.95
N PRO A 317 9.54 27.15 -25.60
CA PRO A 317 9.50 27.27 -27.05
C PRO A 317 10.85 27.67 -27.68
N ILE A 318 11.61 28.53 -27.01
CA ILE A 318 12.96 28.93 -27.45
C ILE A 318 13.96 27.77 -27.39
N THR A 319 13.81 26.85 -26.44
CA THR A 319 14.66 25.66 -26.33
C THR A 319 14.41 24.70 -27.49
N GLN A 320 13.15 24.48 -27.86
CA GLN A 320 12.78 23.68 -29.03
C GLN A 320 13.36 24.27 -30.31
N TRP A 321 13.28 25.59 -30.45
CA TRP A 321 13.86 26.31 -31.59
C TRP A 321 15.39 26.19 -31.64
N ASN A 322 16.07 26.34 -30.51
CA ASN A 322 17.52 26.22 -30.44
C ASN A 322 17.97 24.79 -30.78
N ARG A 323 17.32 23.75 -30.25
CA ARG A 323 17.61 22.36 -30.62
C ARG A 323 17.41 22.08 -32.10
N PHE A 324 16.36 22.67 -32.71
CA PHE A 324 16.12 22.58 -34.14
C PHE A 324 17.25 23.24 -34.94
N ILE A 325 17.69 24.43 -34.55
CA ILE A 325 18.79 25.14 -35.18
C ILE A 325 20.10 24.36 -35.02
N GLU A 326 20.41 23.84 -33.84
CA GLU A 326 21.61 23.02 -33.58
C GLU A 326 21.66 21.77 -34.46
N GLN A 327 20.52 21.15 -34.75
CA GLN A 327 20.46 20.02 -35.68
C GLN A 327 20.70 20.42 -37.14
N LEU A 328 20.38 21.64 -37.53
CA LEU A 328 20.59 22.16 -38.88
C LEU A 328 22.01 22.70 -39.11
N LEU A 329 22.63 23.28 -38.06
CA LEU A 329 23.95 23.90 -38.15
C LEU A 329 25.06 22.98 -38.76
N PRO A 330 25.15 21.69 -38.40
CA PRO A 330 26.16 20.81 -39.03
C PRO A 330 25.97 20.68 -40.53
N SER A 331 24.71 20.70 -41.01
CA SER A 331 24.39 20.60 -42.43
C SER A 331 24.82 21.89 -43.19
N PHE A 332 24.60 23.06 -42.59
CA PHE A 332 25.06 24.32 -43.16
C PHE A 332 26.57 24.46 -43.16
N ASN A 333 27.25 24.02 -42.07
CA ASN A 333 28.70 24.02 -41.99
C ASN A 333 29.32 23.08 -43.03
N GLY A 334 28.72 21.90 -43.24
CA GLY A 334 29.11 20.97 -44.29
C GLY A 334 29.02 21.57 -45.71
N MET A 335 27.95 22.36 -45.98
CA MET A 335 27.77 23.07 -47.22
C MET A 335 28.84 24.17 -47.43
N LEU A 336 29.11 24.95 -46.38
CA LEU A 336 30.14 25.99 -46.39
C LEU A 336 31.53 25.42 -46.65
N VAL A 337 31.90 24.37 -45.96
CA VAL A 337 33.20 23.68 -46.17
C VAL A 337 33.27 23.08 -47.55
N GLY A 338 32.19 22.48 -48.06
CA GLY A 338 32.12 21.98 -49.45
C GLY A 338 32.26 23.09 -50.51
N TYR A 339 31.65 24.22 -50.25
CA TYR A 339 31.76 25.41 -51.14
C TYR A 339 33.16 26.00 -51.13
N GLU A 340 33.82 26.08 -49.98
CA GLU A 340 35.21 26.53 -49.89
C GLU A 340 36.17 25.56 -50.56
N ALA A 341 36.01 24.26 -50.36
CA ALA A 341 36.79 23.25 -51.08
C ALA A 341 36.60 23.32 -52.59
N TYR A 342 35.36 23.49 -53.07
CA TYR A 342 35.11 23.70 -54.49
C TYR A 342 35.77 24.95 -55.03
N LYS A 343 35.79 26.06 -54.26
CA LYS A 343 36.42 27.32 -54.64
C LYS A 343 37.95 27.20 -54.74
N ILE A 344 38.56 26.39 -53.88
CA ILE A 344 39.99 26.08 -53.91
C ILE A 344 40.32 25.25 -55.15
N ILE A 345 39.58 24.19 -55.45
CA ILE A 345 39.79 23.32 -56.62
C ILE A 345 39.62 24.05 -57.95
N LYS A 346 38.78 25.08 -58.00
CA LYS A 346 38.50 25.85 -59.20
C LYS A 346 39.50 27.00 -59.43
N ARG A 347 40.43 27.22 -58.50
CA ARG A 347 41.42 28.28 -58.54
C ARG A 347 42.79 27.82 -59.08
N ASP A 348 42.97 26.52 -59.25
CA ASP A 348 44.02 25.85 -59.98
C ASP A 348 43.53 25.54 -61.43
#